data_d42336ee36523a5086ad1938c27dfaef
#
_entry.id   d42336ee36523a5086ad1938c27dfaef
#
_cell.length_a   1.000
_cell.length_b   1.000
_cell.length_c   1.000
_cell.angle_alpha   90.00
_cell.angle_beta   90.00
_cell.angle_gamma   90.00
#
_symmetry.space_group_name_H-M   'P 1'
#
loop_
_entity.id
_entity.type
_entity.pdbx_description
1 polymer ?
#
loop_
_entity_poly.entity_id
_entity_poly.type
_entity_poly.pdbx_seq_one_letter_code
_entity_poly.pdbx_strand_id
1 'polypeptide(L)'
;MYIRQFLVHSFLYYQLNESIIGDEKYGQLCVELKKEVEGQNDYLYQDLIEPTLGDEGSGFAIPTKAYPPRIISTALHLLYQDQYKDKVDLDTFLKSYGYRTK
;
A
#
# COMPACT_ATOMS: atom_id res chain seq x y z
N MET A 1 2.87 9.84 10.23
CA MET A 1 3.67 8.71 9.74
C MET A 1 3.15 8.23 8.41
N TYR A 2 4.01 8.24 7.42
CA TYR A 2 3.56 7.98 6.06
C TYR A 2 4.02 6.63 5.50
N ILE A 3 4.90 5.92 6.21
CA ILE A 3 5.49 4.68 5.70
C ILE A 3 4.41 3.61 5.42
N ARG A 4 3.59 3.33 6.41
CA ARG A 4 2.54 2.32 6.25
C ARG A 4 1.49 2.75 5.26
N GLN A 5 1.09 4.00 5.29
CA GLN A 5 0.12 4.54 4.34
C GLN A 5 0.63 4.41 2.91
N PHE A 6 1.90 4.75 2.70
CA PHE A 6 2.52 4.64 1.39
C PHE A 6 2.47 3.18 0.88
N LEU A 7 2.87 2.24 1.74
CA LEU A 7 2.88 0.83 1.34
C LEU A 7 1.47 0.30 1.08
N VAL A 8 0.51 0.65 1.93
CA VAL A 8 -0.88 0.22 1.75
C VAL A 8 -1.44 0.74 0.43
N HIS A 9 -1.29 2.03 0.17
CA HIS A 9 -1.87 2.61 -1.05
C HIS A 9 -1.09 2.23 -2.30
N SER A 10 0.23 1.99 -2.17
CA SER A 10 1.02 1.47 -3.29
C SER A 10 0.55 0.07 -3.67
N PHE A 11 0.28 -0.77 -2.67
CA PHE A 11 -0.23 -2.12 -2.92
C PHE A 11 -1.57 -2.05 -3.65
N LEU A 12 -2.50 -1.24 -3.16
CA LEU A 12 -3.80 -1.11 -3.79
C LEU A 12 -3.69 -0.58 -5.22
N TYR A 13 -2.87 0.42 -5.41
CA TYR A 13 -2.73 1.08 -6.71
C TYR A 13 -2.05 0.18 -7.74
N TYR A 14 -0.89 -0.37 -7.40
CA TYR A 14 -0.07 -1.07 -8.39
C TYR A 14 -0.33 -2.57 -8.45
N GLN A 15 -0.72 -3.19 -7.36
CA GLN A 15 -0.90 -4.64 -7.33
C GLN A 15 -2.35 -5.05 -7.58
N LEU A 16 -3.31 -4.27 -7.10
CA LEU A 16 -4.72 -4.60 -7.25
C LEU A 16 -5.43 -3.71 -8.27
N ASN A 17 -4.78 -2.64 -8.69
CA ASN A 17 -5.38 -1.64 -9.58
C ASN A 17 -6.70 -1.10 -9.00
N GLU A 18 -6.73 -0.91 -7.69
CA GLU A 18 -7.92 -0.47 -6.94
C GLU A 18 -7.60 0.70 -6.05
N SER A 19 -7.28 1.83 -6.65
CA SER A 19 -6.93 3.01 -5.87
C SER A 19 -8.17 3.56 -5.15
N ILE A 20 -8.04 3.79 -3.84
CA ILE A 20 -9.11 4.40 -3.05
C ILE A 20 -8.82 5.85 -2.73
N ILE A 21 -7.65 6.34 -3.10
CA ILE A 21 -7.34 7.76 -3.06
C ILE A 21 -6.98 8.19 -4.48
N GLY A 22 -7.21 9.45 -4.80
CA GLY A 22 -6.90 9.94 -6.14
C GLY A 22 -5.41 10.01 -6.40
N ASP A 23 -5.04 10.11 -7.67
CA ASP A 23 -3.64 10.21 -8.08
C ASP A 23 -2.93 11.38 -7.42
N GLU A 24 -3.63 12.49 -7.25
CA GLU A 24 -3.06 13.67 -6.62
C GLU A 24 -2.70 13.39 -5.15
N LYS A 25 -3.61 12.76 -4.42
CA LYS A 25 -3.35 12.42 -3.02
C LYS A 25 -2.24 11.38 -2.90
N TYR A 26 -2.21 10.41 -3.79
CA TYR A 26 -1.13 9.43 -3.78
C TYR A 26 0.21 10.09 -4.06
N GLY A 27 0.25 10.98 -5.04
CA GLY A 27 1.47 11.72 -5.34
C GLY A 27 1.96 12.53 -4.15
N GLN A 28 1.02 13.18 -3.45
CA GLN A 28 1.38 13.95 -2.27
C GLN A 28 1.89 13.03 -1.14
N LEU A 29 1.29 11.87 -1.00
CA LEU A 29 1.75 10.88 -0.03
C LEU A 29 3.19 10.47 -0.31
N CYS A 30 3.53 10.25 -1.59
CA CYS A 30 4.90 9.91 -1.97
C CYS A 30 5.88 11.03 -1.60
N VAL A 31 5.50 12.27 -1.83
CA VAL A 31 6.32 13.43 -1.48
C VAL A 31 6.54 13.52 0.03
N GLU A 32 5.48 13.36 0.78
CA GLU A 32 5.55 13.42 2.24
C GLU A 32 6.38 12.28 2.82
N LEU A 33 6.25 11.07 2.24
CA LEU A 33 7.07 9.95 2.66
C LEU A 33 8.56 10.25 2.43
N LYS A 34 8.89 10.76 1.27
CA LYS A 34 10.29 11.06 0.95
C LYS A 34 10.86 12.06 1.95
N LYS A 35 10.09 13.07 2.31
CA LYS A 35 10.51 14.04 3.32
C LYS A 35 10.70 13.40 4.68
N GLU A 36 9.79 12.50 5.05
CA GLU A 36 9.84 11.85 6.37
C GLU A 36 11.09 11.01 6.53
N VAL A 37 11.50 10.28 5.50
CA VAL A 37 12.63 9.36 5.61
C VAL A 37 13.95 9.96 5.15
N GLU A 38 13.93 11.15 4.57
CA GLU A 38 15.14 11.79 4.05
C GLU A 38 16.16 11.97 5.15
N GLY A 39 17.37 11.50 4.90
CA GLY A 39 18.45 11.60 5.86
C GLY A 39 18.37 10.63 7.02
N GLN A 40 17.38 9.75 7.05
CA GLN A 40 17.23 8.77 8.11
C GLN A 40 17.78 7.41 7.72
N ASN A 41 18.28 6.67 8.72
CA ASN A 41 18.66 5.27 8.59
C ASN A 41 17.79 4.49 9.56
N ASP A 42 17.59 3.19 9.31
CA ASP A 42 16.87 2.32 10.22
C ASP A 42 15.40 2.69 10.42
N TYR A 43 14.74 3.18 9.38
CA TYR A 43 13.30 3.38 9.49
C TYR A 43 12.56 2.10 9.07
N LEU A 44 11.28 2.04 9.46
CA LEU A 44 10.44 0.88 9.22
C LEU A 44 10.36 0.56 7.72
N TYR A 45 10.58 -0.70 7.37
CA TYR A 45 10.53 -1.19 5.99
C TYR A 45 11.50 -0.48 5.05
N GLN A 46 12.65 -0.10 5.57
CA GLN A 46 13.65 0.62 4.79
C GLN A 46 14.00 -0.11 3.49
N ASP A 47 14.17 -1.43 3.56
CA ASP A 47 14.54 -2.21 2.38
C ASP A 47 13.53 -2.13 1.24
N LEU A 48 12.27 -1.96 1.58
CA LEU A 48 11.21 -1.82 0.58
C LEU A 48 11.12 -0.40 0.04
N ILE A 49 11.37 0.57 0.90
CA ILE A 49 11.13 1.97 0.57
C ILE A 49 12.29 2.61 -0.17
N GLU A 50 13.52 2.30 0.21
CA GLU A 50 14.68 2.93 -0.41
C GLU A 50 14.71 2.83 -1.93
N PRO A 51 14.43 1.67 -2.53
CA PRO A 51 14.41 1.60 -3.99
C PRO A 51 13.37 2.49 -4.65
N THR A 52 12.35 2.92 -3.90
CA THR A 52 11.29 3.78 -4.45
C THR A 52 11.64 5.26 -4.39
N LEU A 53 12.72 5.62 -3.70
CA LEU A 53 13.07 7.03 -3.48
C LEU A 53 13.85 7.64 -4.63
N GLY A 54 13.89 6.98 -5.79
CA GLY A 54 14.54 7.52 -6.97
C GLY A 54 13.73 8.67 -7.57
N ASP A 55 13.95 8.93 -8.83
CA ASP A 55 13.36 10.10 -9.51
C ASP A 55 11.84 10.15 -9.40
N GLU A 56 11.18 9.01 -9.45
CA GLU A 56 9.71 8.98 -9.43
C GLU A 56 9.12 8.99 -8.03
N GLY A 57 9.85 8.44 -7.05
CA GLY A 57 9.39 8.42 -5.68
C GLY A 57 8.08 7.68 -5.45
N SER A 58 7.79 6.65 -6.26
CA SER A 58 6.52 5.92 -6.15
C SER A 58 6.76 4.45 -5.86
N GLY A 59 5.69 3.75 -5.45
CA GLY A 59 5.75 2.34 -5.12
C GLY A 59 5.77 1.39 -6.29
N PHE A 60 5.89 1.89 -7.51
CA PHE A 60 5.86 1.05 -8.71
C PHE A 60 6.92 -0.05 -8.69
N ALA A 61 8.08 0.23 -8.14
CA ALA A 61 9.20 -0.71 -8.16
C ALA A 61 9.09 -1.83 -7.13
N ILE A 62 8.11 -1.78 -6.22
CA ILE A 62 7.97 -2.80 -5.18
C ILE A 62 7.29 -4.04 -5.75
N PRO A 63 7.96 -5.21 -5.78
CA PRO A 63 7.32 -6.42 -6.30
C PRO A 63 6.26 -6.92 -5.32
N THR A 64 5.24 -7.62 -5.85
CA THR A 64 4.14 -8.14 -5.05
C THR A 64 4.62 -8.94 -3.84
N LYS A 65 5.61 -9.78 -4.04
CA LYS A 65 6.10 -10.67 -2.98
C LYS A 65 6.86 -9.96 -1.88
N ALA A 66 7.27 -8.72 -2.11
CA ALA A 66 8.02 -7.96 -1.12
C ALA A 66 7.12 -7.32 -0.07
N TYR A 67 5.82 -7.19 -0.36
CA TYR A 67 4.91 -6.55 0.59
C TYR A 67 4.72 -7.43 1.83
N PRO A 68 4.90 -6.87 3.04
CA PRO A 68 4.67 -7.66 4.26
C PRO A 68 3.21 -8.10 4.38
N PRO A 69 2.95 -9.28 4.92
CA PRO A 69 1.56 -9.74 5.09
C PRO A 69 0.68 -8.77 5.85
N ARG A 70 1.22 -8.07 6.83
CA ARG A 70 0.47 -7.08 7.60
C ARG A 70 0.00 -5.92 6.72
N ILE A 71 0.84 -5.49 5.79
CA ILE A 71 0.49 -4.41 4.86
C ILE A 71 -0.60 -4.90 3.90
N ILE A 72 -0.45 -6.11 3.37
CA ILE A 72 -1.45 -6.67 2.48
C ILE A 72 -2.80 -6.80 3.18
N SER A 73 -2.80 -7.32 4.40
CA SER A 73 -4.03 -7.47 5.19
C SER A 73 -4.68 -6.11 5.44
N THR A 74 -3.91 -5.13 5.85
CA THR A 74 -4.43 -3.78 6.09
C THR A 74 -5.02 -3.19 4.83
N ALA A 75 -4.33 -3.35 3.70
CA ALA A 75 -4.80 -2.81 2.43
C ALA A 75 -6.12 -3.44 2.01
N LEU A 76 -6.23 -4.76 2.13
CA LEU A 76 -7.45 -5.46 1.75
C LEU A 76 -8.62 -5.09 2.64
N HIS A 77 -8.39 -4.98 3.95
CA HIS A 77 -9.46 -4.57 4.86
C HIS A 77 -9.90 -3.14 4.58
N LEU A 78 -8.97 -2.26 4.29
CA LEU A 78 -9.30 -0.87 3.97
C LEU A 78 -10.13 -0.79 2.69
N LEU A 79 -9.73 -1.53 1.66
CA LEU A 79 -10.47 -1.57 0.41
C LEU A 79 -11.88 -2.13 0.62
N TYR A 80 -11.99 -3.19 1.42
CA TYR A 80 -13.29 -3.78 1.73
C TYR A 80 -14.20 -2.76 2.41
N GLN A 81 -13.71 -2.07 3.43
CA GLN A 81 -14.50 -1.09 4.15
C GLN A 81 -14.91 0.09 3.27
N ASP A 82 -14.03 0.48 2.37
CA ASP A 82 -14.31 1.62 1.51
C ASP A 82 -15.32 1.32 0.40
N GLN A 83 -15.24 0.14 -0.22
CA GLN A 83 -15.96 -0.10 -1.45
C GLN A 83 -16.83 -1.36 -1.48
N TYR A 84 -16.61 -2.34 -0.61
CA TYR A 84 -17.22 -3.65 -0.77
C TYR A 84 -18.07 -4.14 0.40
N LYS A 85 -18.04 -3.45 1.53
CA LYS A 85 -18.68 -3.99 2.73
C LYS A 85 -20.19 -4.20 2.58
N ASP A 86 -20.84 -3.43 1.72
CA ASP A 86 -22.28 -3.57 1.47
C ASP A 86 -22.59 -4.47 0.27
N LYS A 87 -21.59 -5.02 -0.37
CA LYS A 87 -21.75 -5.81 -1.60
C LYS A 87 -21.49 -7.29 -1.38
N VAL A 88 -20.47 -7.62 -0.60
CA VAL A 88 -20.09 -9.01 -0.32
C VAL A 88 -19.57 -9.08 1.11
N ASP A 89 -19.54 -10.30 1.67
CA ASP A 89 -18.93 -10.44 2.99
C ASP A 89 -17.40 -10.48 2.86
N LEU A 90 -16.72 -10.26 3.99
CA LEU A 90 -15.27 -10.17 4.00
C LEU A 90 -14.59 -11.44 3.51
N ASP A 91 -15.11 -12.59 3.92
CA ASP A 91 -14.53 -13.87 3.52
C ASP A 91 -14.56 -14.05 2.00
N THR A 92 -15.71 -13.78 1.39
CA THR A 92 -15.86 -13.86 -0.07
C THR A 92 -14.94 -12.87 -0.76
N PHE A 93 -14.85 -11.66 -0.22
CA PHE A 93 -13.99 -10.62 -0.77
C PHE A 93 -12.51 -11.06 -0.77
N LEU A 94 -12.03 -11.55 0.36
CA LEU A 94 -10.63 -11.95 0.48
C LEU A 94 -10.32 -13.13 -0.44
N LYS A 95 -11.23 -14.09 -0.56
CA LYS A 95 -11.04 -15.23 -1.44
C LYS A 95 -10.94 -14.79 -2.90
N SER A 96 -11.68 -13.77 -3.30
CA SER A 96 -11.65 -13.29 -4.68
C SER A 96 -10.29 -12.73 -5.07
N TYR A 97 -9.49 -12.30 -4.08
CA TYR A 97 -8.13 -11.84 -4.31
C TYR A 97 -7.08 -12.91 -3.99
N GLY A 98 -7.51 -14.13 -3.68
CA GLY A 98 -6.58 -15.22 -3.41
C GLY A 98 -6.05 -15.26 -1.98
N TYR A 99 -6.71 -14.56 -1.05
CA TYR A 99 -6.29 -14.54 0.34
C TYR A 99 -7.29 -15.29 1.22
N ARG A 100 -6.80 -15.76 2.37
CA ARG A 100 -7.64 -16.52 3.30
C ARG A 100 -7.90 -15.71 4.56
N THR A 101 -9.10 -15.89 5.10
CA THR A 101 -9.41 -15.44 6.45
C THR A 101 -9.12 -16.57 7.41
N LYS A 102 -8.84 -16.20 8.64
CA LYS A 102 -8.73 -17.18 9.71
C LYS A 102 -9.84 -17.00 10.69
#